data_4ac4c5b3a1e06c1974f6fe0958c63e22
#
_entry.id   4ac4c5b3a1e06c1974f6fe0958c63e22
#
_cell.length_a   1.000
_cell.length_b   1.000
_cell.length_c   1.000
_cell.angle_alpha   90.00
_cell.angle_beta   90.00
_cell.angle_gamma   90.00
#
_symmetry.space_group_name_H-M   'P 1'
#
loop_
_entity.id
_entity.type
_entity.pdbx_description
1 polymer ?
#
loop_
_entity_poly.entity_id
_entity_poly.type
_entity_poly.pdbx_seq_one_letter_code
_entity_poly.pdbx_strand_id
1 'polypeptide(L)'
;EDWVQHFVQLVSMGGGLMLNVGPAADGRIPLLQQERLLQLGEWLNINGEAIYGTKAWEKSFNTKNMTDTLMAKQLDFNWVRNSPKRNITEDNFQIVWKNSLVFDKDTTLFLQVAADDEANVQFITKKGVVYNQTAKTNQPINETFSFKKGEVYEIVVRYIETDLEASLSFKAKDLNDKEVLLPVKTDWYGEVTCLQPTVYFTTKGDDLYAFEMNDLSKSLRIYDMVKPNKDMKIKLLGSEHINLKWKYVD
;
A
#
# COMPACT_ATOMS: atom_id res chain seq x y z
N GLU A 1 -11.83 -13.22 -4.35
CA GLU A 1 -11.56 -11.90 -4.98
C GLU A 1 -10.05 -11.66 -5.10
N ASP A 2 -9.28 -11.80 -4.05
CA ASP A 2 -7.85 -11.52 -4.03
C ASP A 2 -7.02 -12.36 -5.03
N TRP A 3 -7.40 -13.61 -5.28
CA TRP A 3 -6.71 -14.50 -6.22
C TRP A 3 -6.82 -14.06 -7.68
N VAL A 4 -8.00 -13.59 -8.10
CA VAL A 4 -8.23 -13.09 -9.46
C VAL A 4 -7.44 -11.80 -9.65
N GLN A 5 -7.42 -10.92 -8.66
CA GLN A 5 -6.65 -9.68 -8.67
C GLN A 5 -5.15 -9.96 -8.84
N HIS A 6 -4.58 -10.83 -8.02
CA HIS A 6 -3.18 -11.24 -8.14
C HIS A 6 -2.86 -11.86 -9.51
N PHE A 7 -3.76 -12.70 -10.02
CA PHE A 7 -3.58 -13.33 -11.32
C PHE A 7 -3.56 -12.28 -12.44
N VAL A 8 -4.51 -11.36 -12.46
CA VAL A 8 -4.56 -10.25 -13.42
C VAL A 8 -3.31 -9.39 -13.33
N GLN A 9 -2.88 -9.04 -12.12
CA GLN A 9 -1.65 -8.30 -11.88
C GLN A 9 -0.43 -8.98 -12.51
N LEU A 10 -0.22 -10.27 -12.22
CA LEU A 10 0.90 -11.03 -12.76
C LEU A 10 0.90 -11.05 -14.28
N VAL A 11 -0.26 -11.33 -14.91
CA VAL A 11 -0.38 -11.40 -16.37
C VAL A 11 -0.17 -10.02 -17.01
N SER A 12 -0.72 -8.97 -16.43
CA SER A 12 -0.53 -7.60 -16.94
C SER A 12 0.92 -7.12 -16.89
N MET A 13 1.71 -7.68 -15.98
CA MET A 13 3.15 -7.41 -15.86
C MET A 13 4.02 -8.37 -16.71
N GLY A 14 3.40 -9.24 -17.52
CA GLY A 14 4.08 -10.18 -18.39
C GLY A 14 4.48 -11.49 -17.73
N GLY A 15 4.02 -11.72 -16.50
CA GLY A 15 4.23 -12.95 -15.76
C GLY A 15 3.15 -14.00 -16.03
N GLY A 16 3.20 -15.08 -15.27
CA GLY A 16 2.23 -16.17 -15.28
C GLY A 16 1.99 -16.69 -13.87
N LEU A 17 0.89 -17.41 -13.68
CA LEU A 17 0.52 -18.00 -12.41
C LEU A 17 0.60 -19.52 -12.48
N MET A 18 1.35 -20.13 -11.58
CA MET A 18 1.32 -21.58 -11.33
C MET A 18 0.64 -21.83 -9.98
N LEU A 19 -0.62 -22.27 -10.03
CA LEU A 19 -1.36 -22.63 -8.83
C LEU A 19 -0.99 -24.03 -8.37
N ASN A 20 -0.42 -24.13 -7.18
CA ASN A 20 -0.18 -25.41 -6.54
C ASN A 20 -1.43 -25.90 -5.80
N VAL A 21 -1.70 -27.20 -5.87
CA VAL A 21 -2.75 -27.86 -5.10
C VAL A 21 -2.13 -28.92 -4.21
N GLY A 22 -2.53 -28.96 -2.93
CA GLY A 22 -2.07 -29.97 -1.97
C GLY A 22 -3.11 -31.09 -1.85
N PRO A 23 -2.89 -32.28 -2.45
CA PRO A 23 -3.82 -33.39 -2.30
C PRO A 23 -3.82 -33.91 -0.85
N ALA A 24 -4.97 -34.41 -0.41
CA ALA A 24 -5.07 -35.15 0.85
C ALA A 24 -4.37 -36.52 0.74
N ALA A 25 -4.20 -37.20 1.85
CA ALA A 25 -3.50 -38.50 1.90
C ALA A 25 -4.16 -39.60 1.03
N ASP A 26 -5.44 -39.47 0.72
CA ASP A 26 -6.20 -40.33 -0.17
C ASP A 26 -6.12 -39.92 -1.66
N GLY A 27 -5.29 -38.91 -1.99
CA GLY A 27 -5.10 -38.39 -3.35
C GLY A 27 -6.17 -37.42 -3.83
N ARG A 28 -7.17 -37.08 -3.01
CA ARG A 28 -8.22 -36.14 -3.39
C ARG A 28 -7.74 -34.69 -3.18
N ILE A 29 -8.15 -33.80 -4.07
CA ILE A 29 -8.01 -32.37 -3.83
C ILE A 29 -9.04 -31.95 -2.77
N PRO A 30 -8.63 -31.26 -1.69
CA PRO A 30 -9.56 -30.76 -0.67
C PRO A 30 -10.68 -29.90 -1.26
N LEU A 31 -11.90 -30.05 -0.74
CA LEU A 31 -13.10 -29.41 -1.28
C LEU A 31 -12.96 -27.90 -1.46
N LEU A 32 -12.37 -27.22 -0.49
CA LEU A 32 -12.14 -25.78 -0.57
C LEU A 32 -11.22 -25.39 -1.74
N GLN A 33 -10.20 -26.19 -2.05
CA GLN A 33 -9.31 -25.95 -3.18
C GLN A 33 -10.03 -26.21 -4.51
N GLN A 34 -10.86 -27.27 -4.57
CA GLN A 34 -11.70 -27.54 -5.74
C GLN A 34 -12.64 -26.36 -6.02
N GLU A 35 -13.31 -25.85 -5.00
CA GLU A 35 -14.21 -24.70 -5.12
C GLU A 35 -13.49 -23.47 -5.67
N ARG A 36 -12.29 -23.16 -5.18
CA ARG A 36 -11.48 -22.02 -5.67
C ARG A 36 -11.06 -22.20 -7.12
N LEU A 37 -10.66 -23.40 -7.52
CA LEU A 37 -10.31 -23.69 -8.91
C LEU A 37 -11.52 -23.54 -9.85
N LEU A 38 -12.70 -24.01 -9.41
CA LEU A 38 -13.94 -23.87 -10.19
C LEU A 38 -14.32 -22.38 -10.33
N GLN A 39 -14.26 -21.59 -9.27
CA GLN A 39 -14.52 -20.16 -9.32
C GLN A 39 -13.57 -19.41 -10.27
N LEU A 40 -12.28 -19.75 -10.26
CA LEU A 40 -11.32 -19.20 -11.22
C LEU A 40 -11.65 -19.64 -12.66
N GLY A 41 -12.04 -20.91 -12.85
CA GLY A 41 -12.46 -21.43 -14.15
C GLY A 41 -13.69 -20.71 -14.69
N GLU A 42 -14.70 -20.46 -13.87
CA GLU A 42 -15.89 -19.70 -14.24
C GLU A 42 -15.55 -18.26 -14.65
N TRP A 43 -14.66 -17.61 -13.89
CA TRP A 43 -14.18 -16.28 -14.22
C TRP A 43 -13.43 -16.27 -15.56
N LEU A 44 -12.56 -17.27 -15.80
CA LEU A 44 -11.80 -17.42 -17.05
C LEU A 44 -12.69 -17.75 -18.25
N ASN A 45 -13.82 -18.42 -18.07
CA ASN A 45 -14.78 -18.65 -19.16
C ASN A 45 -15.32 -17.33 -19.72
N ILE A 46 -15.40 -16.29 -18.91
CA ILE A 46 -15.86 -14.94 -19.30
C ILE A 46 -14.69 -14.09 -19.78
N ASN A 47 -13.60 -14.06 -19.00
CA ASN A 47 -12.51 -13.10 -19.16
C ASN A 47 -11.25 -13.67 -19.82
N GLY A 48 -11.26 -14.96 -20.18
CA GLY A 48 -10.08 -15.65 -20.69
C GLY A 48 -9.51 -15.06 -21.98
N GLU A 49 -10.35 -14.40 -22.80
CA GLU A 49 -9.90 -13.69 -24.00
C GLU A 49 -8.84 -12.63 -23.66
N ALA A 50 -9.04 -11.92 -22.54
CA ALA A 50 -8.15 -10.90 -22.03
C ALA A 50 -6.90 -11.44 -21.28
N ILE A 51 -6.81 -12.77 -21.13
CA ILE A 51 -5.72 -13.47 -20.44
C ILE A 51 -4.90 -14.33 -21.40
N TYR A 52 -5.59 -15.22 -22.16
CA TYR A 52 -4.92 -16.24 -22.98
C TYR A 52 -4.30 -15.66 -24.24
N GLY A 53 -2.97 -15.84 -24.38
CA GLY A 53 -2.20 -15.38 -25.53
C GLY A 53 -2.05 -13.86 -25.59
N THR A 54 -2.30 -13.16 -24.49
CA THR A 54 -2.04 -11.74 -24.35
C THR A 54 -0.59 -11.47 -23.95
N LYS A 55 -0.19 -10.21 -24.02
CA LYS A 55 1.11 -9.68 -23.57
C LYS A 55 0.86 -8.49 -22.63
N ALA A 56 1.84 -8.19 -21.80
CA ALA A 56 1.86 -6.93 -21.08
C ALA A 56 1.77 -5.76 -22.06
N TRP A 57 0.96 -4.77 -21.74
CA TRP A 57 0.96 -3.51 -22.46
C TRP A 57 2.10 -2.63 -21.93
N GLU A 58 2.53 -1.63 -22.71
CA GLU A 58 3.63 -0.70 -22.31
C GLU A 58 3.36 -0.02 -20.96
N LYS A 59 2.07 0.19 -20.63
CA LYS A 59 1.60 0.63 -19.31
C LYS A 59 0.81 -0.50 -18.67
N SER A 60 1.47 -1.27 -17.82
CA SER A 60 0.85 -2.45 -17.19
C SER A 60 -0.37 -2.11 -16.33
N PHE A 61 -0.40 -0.91 -15.74
CA PHE A 61 -1.52 -0.46 -14.91
C PHE A 61 -1.61 1.07 -14.81
N ASN A 62 -2.80 1.57 -14.47
CA ASN A 62 -3.02 2.93 -13.97
C ASN A 62 -3.04 2.93 -12.44
N THR A 63 -2.62 4.04 -11.83
CA THR A 63 -2.63 4.23 -10.39
C THR A 63 -3.54 5.39 -9.99
N LYS A 64 -4.01 5.33 -8.75
CA LYS A 64 -4.72 6.42 -8.09
C LYS A 64 -4.05 6.70 -6.75
N ASN A 65 -3.90 7.97 -6.40
CA ASN A 65 -3.53 8.35 -5.05
C ASN A 65 -4.65 7.93 -4.09
N MET A 66 -4.31 7.10 -3.13
CA MET A 66 -5.18 6.73 -2.02
C MET A 66 -4.67 7.38 -0.75
N THR A 67 -5.61 7.89 0.04
CA THR A 67 -5.33 8.41 1.39
C THR A 67 -6.23 7.70 2.38
N ASP A 68 -5.68 7.35 3.52
CA ASP A 68 -6.42 6.76 4.64
C ASP A 68 -5.80 7.19 5.96
N THR A 69 -6.40 6.83 7.07
CA THR A 69 -5.94 7.18 8.40
C THR A 69 -5.71 5.96 9.27
N LEU A 70 -4.70 6.04 10.11
CA LEU A 70 -4.36 5.05 11.12
C LEU A 70 -4.31 5.70 12.49
N MET A 71 -4.63 4.91 13.52
CA MET A 71 -4.48 5.32 14.91
C MET A 71 -3.60 4.31 15.64
N ALA A 72 -2.67 4.78 16.47
CA ALA A 72 -1.79 3.92 17.22
C ALA A 72 -1.46 4.49 18.61
N LYS A 73 -1.35 3.64 19.60
CA LYS A 73 -0.88 4.03 20.94
C LYS A 73 0.64 4.21 20.98
N GLN A 74 1.33 3.44 20.18
CA GLN A 74 2.80 3.44 20.05
C GLN A 74 3.17 3.23 18.59
N LEU A 75 4.32 3.74 18.19
CA LEU A 75 4.88 3.49 16.85
C LEU A 75 5.87 2.33 16.95
N ASP A 76 5.36 1.12 17.00
CA ASP A 76 6.13 -0.11 17.01
C ASP A 76 5.40 -1.14 16.15
N PHE A 77 5.73 -1.16 14.86
CA PHE A 77 5.04 -1.93 13.83
C PHE A 77 6.02 -2.86 13.12
N ASN A 78 5.54 -4.03 12.84
CA ASN A 78 6.21 -4.98 11.96
C ASN A 78 5.15 -5.62 11.06
N TRP A 79 4.95 -5.04 9.89
CA TRP A 79 3.99 -5.55 8.92
C TRP A 79 4.56 -6.66 8.06
N VAL A 80 5.90 -6.84 8.08
CA VAL A 80 6.63 -7.80 7.21
C VAL A 80 6.27 -7.52 5.75
N ARG A 81 5.60 -8.44 5.07
CA ARG A 81 5.10 -8.30 3.69
C ARG A 81 3.59 -8.16 3.67
N ASN A 82 3.05 -7.32 4.55
CA ASN A 82 1.62 -7.06 4.64
C ASN A 82 1.36 -5.56 4.67
N SER A 83 0.20 -5.19 4.18
CA SER A 83 -0.28 -3.81 4.22
C SER A 83 -0.61 -3.38 5.66
N PRO A 84 -0.35 -2.11 6.03
CA PRO A 84 -0.80 -1.55 7.30
C PRO A 84 -2.33 -1.53 7.44
N LYS A 85 -3.08 -1.57 6.33
CA LYS A 85 -4.54 -1.59 6.30
C LYS A 85 -5.04 -2.14 4.96
N ARG A 86 -6.20 -2.81 4.96
CA ARG A 86 -6.77 -3.54 3.80
C ARG A 86 -6.75 -2.80 2.45
N ASN A 87 -6.89 -1.47 2.45
CA ASN A 87 -6.94 -0.67 1.23
C ASN A 87 -5.63 0.05 0.90
N ILE A 88 -4.56 -0.27 1.61
CA ILE A 88 -3.23 0.28 1.37
C ILE A 88 -2.39 -0.81 0.69
N THR A 89 -1.53 -0.43 -0.22
CA THR A 89 -0.57 -1.35 -0.85
C THR A 89 0.40 -1.92 0.19
N GLU A 90 0.95 -3.11 -0.07
CA GLU A 90 1.99 -3.71 0.79
C GLU A 90 3.28 -2.89 0.70
N ASP A 91 3.59 -2.40 -0.49
CA ASP A 91 4.75 -1.56 -0.80
C ASP A 91 4.33 -0.19 -1.33
N ASN A 92 5.28 0.73 -1.45
CA ASN A 92 5.10 2.07 -2.02
C ASN A 92 4.03 2.90 -1.32
N PHE A 93 4.09 2.92 0.02
CA PHE A 93 3.25 3.80 0.83
C PHE A 93 4.06 4.70 1.76
N GLN A 94 3.43 5.77 2.21
CA GLN A 94 3.98 6.69 3.19
C GLN A 94 2.98 6.89 4.30
N ILE A 95 3.47 6.98 5.54
CA ILE A 95 2.65 7.36 6.70
C ILE A 95 3.28 8.57 7.38
N VAL A 96 2.49 9.60 7.62
CA VAL A 96 2.88 10.76 8.41
C VAL A 96 2.17 10.72 9.75
N TRP A 97 2.87 10.27 10.77
CA TRP A 97 2.39 10.22 12.15
C TRP A 97 2.58 11.56 12.84
N LYS A 98 1.57 12.02 13.57
CA LYS A 98 1.61 13.28 14.32
C LYS A 98 1.11 13.09 15.75
N ASN A 99 1.75 13.76 16.68
CA ASN A 99 1.30 13.89 18.07
C ASN A 99 1.97 15.09 18.75
N SER A 100 1.63 15.32 20.01
CA SER A 100 2.25 16.34 20.84
C SER A 100 2.85 15.74 22.09
N LEU A 101 4.08 16.12 22.40
CA LEU A 101 4.79 15.77 23.63
C LEU A 101 4.87 16.97 24.56
N VAL A 102 4.71 16.74 25.85
CA VAL A 102 4.97 17.71 26.90
C VAL A 102 5.46 17.00 28.15
N PHE A 103 6.49 17.54 28.78
CA PHE A 103 7.07 17.00 30.01
C PHE A 103 6.83 17.93 31.19
N ASP A 104 6.60 17.40 32.37
CA ASP A 104 6.39 18.13 33.64
C ASP A 104 7.69 18.58 34.29
N LYS A 105 8.84 18.09 33.81
CA LYS A 105 10.21 18.46 34.23
C LYS A 105 11.16 18.37 33.03
N ASP A 106 12.32 19.04 33.16
CA ASP A 106 13.40 18.86 32.18
C ASP A 106 13.76 17.37 32.11
N THR A 107 13.73 16.80 30.91
CA THR A 107 13.85 15.34 30.72
C THR A 107 14.79 15.07 29.56
N THR A 108 15.81 14.25 29.80
CA THR A 108 16.69 13.76 28.73
C THR A 108 16.40 12.30 28.46
N LEU A 109 16.13 11.99 27.21
CA LEU A 109 15.84 10.62 26.76
C LEU A 109 16.81 10.20 25.67
N PHE A 110 17.14 8.93 25.67
CA PHE A 110 17.81 8.24 24.58
C PHE A 110 16.73 7.76 23.60
N LEU A 111 16.78 8.26 22.37
CA LEU A 111 15.84 7.96 21.31
C LEU A 111 16.39 6.83 20.45
N GLN A 112 15.57 5.81 20.22
CA GLN A 112 15.87 4.69 19.32
C GLN A 112 14.78 4.65 18.24
N VAL A 113 15.19 4.90 17.01
CA VAL A 113 14.27 4.80 15.86
C VAL A 113 14.90 3.87 14.83
N ALA A 114 14.18 2.84 14.48
CA ALA A 114 14.53 1.93 13.41
C ALA A 114 13.39 1.85 12.42
N ALA A 115 13.71 1.79 11.16
CA ALA A 115 12.76 1.59 10.08
C ALA A 115 13.39 0.67 9.04
N ASP A 116 12.58 -0.12 8.42
CA ASP A 116 12.87 -0.62 7.11
C ASP A 116 12.54 0.51 6.13
N ASP A 117 13.37 0.67 5.10
CA ASP A 117 13.46 1.86 4.25
C ASP A 117 13.79 3.15 5.02
N GLU A 118 12.82 4.04 5.28
CA GLU A 118 13.16 5.35 5.84
C GLU A 118 12.11 5.85 6.86
N ALA A 119 12.59 6.39 7.98
CA ALA A 119 11.76 7.15 8.93
C ALA A 119 12.44 8.46 9.32
N ASN A 120 11.84 9.59 8.96
CA ASN A 120 12.27 10.92 9.41
C ASN A 120 11.48 11.33 10.63
N VAL A 121 12.19 11.76 11.70
CA VAL A 121 11.62 12.22 12.96
C VAL A 121 11.93 13.68 13.17
N GLN A 122 10.89 14.47 13.43
CA GLN A 122 11.03 15.91 13.74
C GLN A 122 10.33 16.24 15.06
N PHE A 123 10.99 17.09 15.87
CA PHE A 123 10.35 17.80 16.97
C PHE A 123 10.29 19.28 16.63
N ILE A 124 9.10 19.85 16.73
CA ILE A 124 8.81 21.21 16.35
C ILE A 124 8.25 21.94 17.58
N THR A 125 8.81 23.10 17.88
CA THR A 125 8.32 24.00 18.93
C THR A 125 7.81 25.30 18.31
N LYS A 126 7.33 26.24 19.14
CA LYS A 126 6.97 27.59 18.67
C LYS A 126 8.14 28.35 18.02
N LYS A 127 9.39 27.89 18.26
CA LYS A 127 10.61 28.49 17.68
C LYS A 127 11.03 27.85 16.36
N GLY A 128 10.32 26.81 15.92
CA GLY A 128 10.62 26.04 14.72
C GLY A 128 11.10 24.62 15.03
N VAL A 129 11.70 23.98 14.04
CA VAL A 129 12.24 22.62 14.15
C VAL A 129 13.47 22.63 15.04
N VAL A 130 13.44 21.88 16.15
CA VAL A 130 14.53 21.76 17.12
C VAL A 130 15.24 20.40 17.07
N TYR A 131 14.66 19.44 16.37
CA TYR A 131 15.20 18.11 16.12
C TYR A 131 14.74 17.62 14.74
N ASN A 132 15.66 17.05 13.96
CA ASN A 132 15.35 16.51 12.64
C ASN A 132 16.40 15.45 12.28
N GLN A 133 16.02 14.19 12.37
CA GLN A 133 16.89 13.05 12.07
C GLN A 133 16.15 12.01 11.25
N THR A 134 16.92 11.21 10.50
CA THR A 134 16.37 10.18 9.63
C THR A 134 17.05 8.83 9.92
N ALA A 135 16.22 7.84 10.25
CA ALA A 135 16.61 6.43 10.27
C ALA A 135 16.43 5.84 8.88
N LYS A 136 17.30 4.91 8.50
CA LYS A 136 17.21 4.10 7.26
C LYS A 136 17.49 2.64 7.58
N THR A 137 17.18 1.76 6.64
CA THR A 137 17.51 0.33 6.75
C THR A 137 18.98 0.16 7.20
N ASN A 138 19.18 -0.56 8.30
CA ASN A 138 20.49 -0.76 8.95
C ASN A 138 21.21 0.51 9.46
N GLN A 139 20.53 1.65 9.48
CA GLN A 139 21.04 2.93 10.02
C GLN A 139 20.03 3.53 10.99
N PRO A 140 19.82 2.93 12.18
CA PRO A 140 18.88 3.46 13.15
C PRO A 140 19.37 4.77 13.77
N ILE A 141 18.43 5.60 14.21
CA ILE A 141 18.73 6.71 15.11
C ILE A 141 18.98 6.14 16.51
N ASN A 142 20.12 6.50 17.12
CA ASN A 142 20.48 6.15 18.50
C ASN A 142 21.16 7.35 19.13
N GLU A 143 20.37 8.29 19.65
CA GLU A 143 20.90 9.53 20.23
C GLU A 143 20.05 10.11 21.35
N THR A 144 20.61 11.00 22.15
CA THR A 144 19.90 11.65 23.22
C THR A 144 19.31 12.98 22.80
N PHE A 145 18.12 13.28 23.31
CA PHE A 145 17.49 14.59 23.18
C PHE A 145 16.99 15.07 24.55
N SER A 146 17.17 16.39 24.82
CA SER A 146 16.77 17.00 26.08
C SER A 146 15.52 17.89 25.89
N PHE A 147 14.42 17.43 26.44
CA PHE A 147 13.14 18.14 26.47
C PHE A 147 13.08 19.13 27.64
N LYS A 148 12.51 20.31 27.42
CA LYS A 148 12.33 21.34 28.44
C LYS A 148 10.95 21.20 29.09
N LYS A 149 10.93 21.41 30.42
CA LYS A 149 9.70 21.44 31.21
C LYS A 149 8.65 22.37 30.61
N GLY A 150 7.43 21.89 30.43
CA GLY A 150 6.28 22.65 29.98
C GLY A 150 6.32 23.15 28.54
N GLU A 151 7.42 22.90 27.82
CA GLU A 151 7.47 23.16 26.37
C GLU A 151 6.67 22.13 25.63
N VAL A 152 5.86 22.56 24.66
CA VAL A 152 5.09 21.65 23.78
C VAL A 152 5.93 21.37 22.55
N TYR A 153 6.18 20.11 22.31
CA TYR A 153 6.83 19.61 21.10
C TYR A 153 5.78 18.95 20.22
N GLU A 154 5.52 19.51 19.06
CA GLU A 154 4.85 18.76 18.00
C GLU A 154 5.84 17.74 17.45
N ILE A 155 5.45 16.48 17.46
CA ILE A 155 6.26 15.38 16.91
C ILE A 155 5.65 14.89 15.62
N VAL A 156 6.49 14.85 14.59
CA VAL A 156 6.14 14.33 13.27
C VAL A 156 7.10 13.19 12.94
N VAL A 157 6.55 12.02 12.66
CA VAL A 157 7.30 10.87 12.19
C VAL A 157 6.79 10.52 10.79
N ARG A 158 7.62 10.71 9.79
CA ARG A 158 7.34 10.35 8.41
C ARG A 158 8.02 9.03 8.08
N TYR A 159 7.24 7.99 7.89
CA TYR A 159 7.68 6.68 7.46
C TYR A 159 7.41 6.51 5.95
N ILE A 160 8.38 5.98 5.23
CA ILE A 160 8.31 5.68 3.81
C ILE A 160 8.64 4.21 3.65
N GLU A 161 7.79 3.50 2.94
CA GLU A 161 7.94 2.11 2.54
C GLU A 161 8.02 2.02 1.03
N THR A 162 9.05 1.37 0.51
CA THR A 162 9.28 1.23 -0.93
C THR A 162 9.09 -0.21 -1.41
N ASP A 163 9.72 -1.19 -0.76
CA ASP A 163 9.60 -2.59 -1.16
C ASP A 163 10.00 -3.56 -0.04
N LEU A 164 9.57 -4.81 -0.15
CA LEU A 164 9.90 -5.98 0.66
C LEU A 164 9.26 -5.99 2.04
N GLU A 165 10.02 -5.68 3.09
CA GLU A 165 9.57 -5.80 4.49
C GLU A 165 9.30 -4.41 5.06
N ALA A 166 8.16 -4.25 5.71
CA ALA A 166 7.75 -2.98 6.29
C ALA A 166 7.83 -3.02 7.81
N SER A 167 8.64 -2.14 8.41
CA SER A 167 8.71 -2.00 9.87
C SER A 167 9.08 -0.59 10.32
N LEU A 168 8.48 -0.18 11.44
CA LEU A 168 8.80 1.09 12.11
C LEU A 168 8.80 0.88 13.62
N SER A 169 9.90 1.21 14.28
CA SER A 169 9.99 1.22 15.74
C SER A 169 10.49 2.58 16.21
N PHE A 170 9.74 3.24 17.10
CA PHE A 170 10.12 4.48 17.75
C PHE A 170 10.01 4.32 19.26
N LYS A 171 11.14 4.18 19.93
CA LYS A 171 11.27 3.93 21.37
C LYS A 171 12.09 5.02 22.04
N ALA A 172 11.84 5.24 23.32
CA ALA A 172 12.61 6.13 24.16
C ALA A 172 13.01 5.43 25.46
N LYS A 173 14.23 5.72 25.96
CA LYS A 173 14.74 5.20 27.22
C LYS A 173 15.23 6.35 28.09
N ASP A 174 15.16 6.17 29.40
CA ASP A 174 15.83 7.07 30.34
C ASP A 174 17.35 6.80 30.36
N LEU A 175 18.09 7.61 31.11
CA LEU A 175 19.54 7.47 31.24
C LEU A 175 20.00 6.21 32.00
N ASN A 176 19.05 5.45 32.57
CA ASN A 176 19.29 4.15 33.19
C ASN A 176 18.88 2.98 32.26
N ASP A 177 18.72 3.23 30.98
CA ASP A 177 18.31 2.26 29.95
C ASP A 177 16.90 1.66 30.16
N LYS A 178 16.08 2.31 30.99
CA LYS A 178 14.70 1.89 31.19
C LYS A 178 13.79 2.50 30.12
N GLU A 179 12.98 1.70 29.48
CA GLU A 179 12.02 2.15 28.48
C GLU A 179 11.02 3.13 29.09
N VAL A 180 10.78 4.23 28.40
CA VAL A 180 9.89 5.31 28.80
C VAL A 180 8.85 5.50 27.71
N LEU A 181 7.58 5.33 28.07
CA LEU A 181 6.49 5.72 27.18
C LEU A 181 6.50 7.24 27.03
N LEU A 182 6.53 7.70 25.81
CA LEU A 182 6.45 9.13 25.53
C LEU A 182 5.10 9.68 26.01
N PRO A 183 5.09 10.80 26.74
CA PRO A 183 3.87 11.36 27.33
C PRO A 183 3.02 12.08 26.28
N VAL A 184 2.50 11.32 25.32
CA VAL A 184 1.58 11.81 24.29
C VAL A 184 0.21 12.07 24.90
N LYS A 185 -0.49 13.11 24.42
CA LYS A 185 -1.81 13.48 24.93
C LYS A 185 -2.93 12.59 24.41
N THR A 186 -2.76 12.06 23.21
CA THR A 186 -3.76 11.25 22.48
C THR A 186 -3.05 10.10 21.80
N ASP A 187 -3.80 9.19 21.22
CA ASP A 187 -3.23 8.21 20.30
C ASP A 187 -2.56 8.94 19.12
N TRP A 188 -1.54 8.30 18.53
CA TRP A 188 -0.90 8.79 17.33
C TRP A 188 -1.90 8.78 16.19
N TYR A 189 -1.98 9.89 15.46
CA TYR A 189 -2.72 10.03 14.23
C TYR A 189 -1.76 9.89 13.04
N GLY A 190 -1.99 8.91 12.19
CA GLY A 190 -1.22 8.66 10.98
C GLY A 190 -2.06 8.90 9.74
N GLU A 191 -1.57 9.76 8.84
CA GLU A 191 -2.11 9.93 7.50
C GLU A 191 -1.28 9.06 6.55
N VAL A 192 -1.94 8.07 5.95
CA VAL A 192 -1.35 7.15 4.98
C VAL A 192 -1.63 7.64 3.58
N THR A 193 -0.61 7.60 2.72
CA THR A 193 -0.74 7.81 1.28
C THR A 193 -0.05 6.68 0.52
N CYS A 194 -0.70 6.16 -0.53
CA CYS A 194 -0.11 5.18 -1.44
C CYS A 194 -0.60 5.38 -2.87
N LEU A 195 0.12 4.79 -3.83
CA LEU A 195 -0.31 4.69 -5.22
C LEU A 195 -0.93 3.31 -5.43
N GLN A 196 -2.25 3.24 -5.41
CA GLN A 196 -2.96 1.99 -5.63
C GLN A 196 -3.24 1.78 -7.12
N PRO A 197 -2.80 0.66 -7.70
CA PRO A 197 -3.25 0.27 -9.03
C PRO A 197 -4.78 0.11 -9.08
N THR A 198 -5.41 0.71 -10.07
CA THR A 198 -6.88 0.67 -10.22
C THR A 198 -7.31 -0.10 -11.45
N VAL A 199 -6.52 -0.03 -12.51
CA VAL A 199 -6.80 -0.71 -13.78
C VAL A 199 -5.53 -1.38 -14.26
N TYR A 200 -5.61 -2.65 -14.58
CA TYR A 200 -4.52 -3.41 -15.20
C TYR A 200 -4.80 -3.61 -16.68
N PHE A 201 -3.75 -3.77 -17.47
CA PHE A 201 -3.87 -3.87 -18.92
C PHE A 201 -3.12 -5.07 -19.49
N THR A 202 -3.76 -5.71 -20.48
CA THR A 202 -3.10 -6.67 -21.37
C THR A 202 -3.43 -6.32 -22.83
N THR A 203 -2.65 -6.82 -23.77
CA THR A 203 -2.88 -6.56 -25.20
C THR A 203 -2.75 -7.85 -26.04
N LYS A 204 -3.54 -7.93 -27.12
CA LYS A 204 -3.50 -9.04 -28.06
C LYS A 204 -3.83 -8.54 -29.46
N GLY A 205 -2.83 -8.53 -30.35
CA GLY A 205 -2.97 -7.88 -31.64
C GLY A 205 -3.22 -6.39 -31.47
N ASP A 206 -4.32 -5.89 -32.01
CA ASP A 206 -4.74 -4.49 -31.93
C ASP A 206 -5.72 -4.24 -30.75
N ASP A 207 -6.06 -5.27 -29.99
CA ASP A 207 -6.98 -5.16 -28.87
C ASP A 207 -6.25 -4.85 -27.58
N LEU A 208 -6.80 -3.92 -26.79
CA LEU A 208 -6.36 -3.57 -25.44
C LEU A 208 -7.46 -3.97 -24.45
N TYR A 209 -7.10 -4.79 -23.49
CA TYR A 209 -7.97 -5.22 -22.40
C TYR A 209 -7.66 -4.42 -21.13
N ALA A 210 -8.70 -3.93 -20.47
CA ALA A 210 -8.60 -3.19 -19.21
C ALA A 210 -9.38 -3.91 -18.12
N PHE A 211 -8.71 -4.25 -17.02
CA PHE A 211 -9.30 -4.90 -15.87
C PHE A 211 -9.44 -3.88 -14.74
N GLU A 212 -10.67 -3.52 -14.42
CA GLU A 212 -10.98 -2.75 -13.21
C GLU A 212 -11.14 -3.70 -12.04
N MET A 213 -10.34 -3.51 -11.00
CA MET A 213 -10.30 -4.39 -9.84
C MET A 213 -11.02 -3.81 -8.62
N ASN A 214 -11.47 -2.57 -8.71
CA ASN A 214 -12.23 -1.91 -7.66
C ASN A 214 -13.72 -1.91 -7.98
N ASP A 215 -14.56 -1.69 -6.98
CA ASP A 215 -15.99 -1.59 -7.17
C ASP A 215 -16.36 -0.39 -8.05
N LEU A 216 -16.95 -0.68 -9.21
CA LEU A 216 -17.40 0.31 -10.18
C LEU A 216 -18.69 0.99 -9.71
N SER A 217 -18.58 2.10 -9.01
CA SER A 217 -19.75 2.82 -8.58
C SER A 217 -20.51 3.51 -9.74
N LYS A 218 -19.82 4.10 -10.74
CA LYS A 218 -20.48 4.84 -11.84
C LYS A 218 -19.69 4.98 -13.14
N SER A 219 -18.36 5.05 -13.10
CA SER A 219 -17.54 5.27 -14.30
C SER A 219 -16.10 4.84 -14.07
N LEU A 220 -15.51 4.21 -15.07
CA LEU A 220 -14.09 3.94 -15.15
C LEU A 220 -13.37 5.12 -15.82
N ARG A 221 -12.24 5.56 -15.27
CA ARG A 221 -11.32 6.49 -15.94
C ARG A 221 -10.01 5.79 -16.22
N ILE A 222 -9.60 5.84 -17.47
CA ILE A 222 -8.31 5.35 -17.92
C ILE A 222 -7.48 6.57 -18.31
N TYR A 223 -6.31 6.70 -17.69
CA TYR A 223 -5.41 7.83 -17.89
C TYR A 223 -4.32 7.50 -18.91
N ASP A 224 -3.76 8.54 -19.52
CA ASP A 224 -2.61 8.45 -20.42
C ASP A 224 -2.81 7.51 -21.63
N MET A 225 -4.06 7.32 -22.03
CA MET A 225 -4.39 6.61 -23.27
C MET A 225 -4.08 7.48 -24.48
N VAL A 226 -3.59 6.85 -25.54
CA VAL A 226 -3.52 7.50 -26.85
C VAL A 226 -4.93 7.90 -27.28
N LYS A 227 -5.08 9.09 -27.85
CA LYS A 227 -6.39 9.57 -28.33
C LYS A 227 -7.02 8.53 -29.26
N PRO A 228 -8.21 8.05 -28.94
CA PRO A 228 -8.86 7.00 -29.70
C PRO A 228 -9.20 7.49 -31.13
N ASN A 229 -9.04 6.60 -32.10
CA ASN A 229 -9.50 6.85 -33.46
C ASN A 229 -11.03 6.70 -33.54
N LYS A 230 -11.61 7.10 -34.69
CA LYS A 230 -13.07 7.06 -34.89
C LYS A 230 -13.65 5.65 -34.94
N ASP A 231 -12.81 4.63 -35.19
CA ASP A 231 -13.23 3.23 -35.35
C ASP A 231 -13.08 2.42 -34.06
N MET A 232 -12.62 3.05 -32.99
CA MET A 232 -12.45 2.41 -31.70
C MET A 232 -13.78 1.94 -31.14
N LYS A 233 -13.87 0.67 -30.75
CA LYS A 233 -15.03 0.07 -30.09
C LYS A 233 -14.66 -0.36 -28.69
N ILE A 234 -15.51 -0.05 -27.71
CA ILE A 234 -15.36 -0.50 -26.34
C ILE A 234 -16.46 -1.51 -26.03
N LYS A 235 -16.06 -2.65 -25.50
CA LYS A 235 -16.96 -3.75 -25.13
C LYS A 235 -16.72 -4.18 -23.70
N LEU A 236 -17.71 -4.73 -23.05
CA LEU A 236 -17.58 -5.40 -21.77
C LEU A 236 -17.62 -6.92 -22.02
N LEU A 237 -16.55 -7.62 -21.66
CA LEU A 237 -16.50 -9.09 -21.81
C LEU A 237 -17.61 -9.76 -21.00
N GLY A 238 -18.25 -10.76 -21.58
CA GLY A 238 -19.39 -11.44 -20.99
C GLY A 238 -20.70 -10.66 -21.00
N SER A 239 -20.69 -9.43 -21.57
CA SER A 239 -21.88 -8.58 -21.66
C SER A 239 -21.82 -7.69 -22.90
N GLU A 240 -21.49 -8.26 -24.06
CA GLU A 240 -21.26 -7.56 -25.33
C GLU A 240 -22.52 -6.85 -25.86
N HIS A 241 -23.69 -7.22 -25.33
CA HIS A 241 -24.98 -6.57 -25.64
C HIS A 241 -25.12 -5.20 -24.94
N ILE A 242 -24.28 -4.89 -23.94
CA ILE A 242 -24.30 -3.61 -23.24
C ILE A 242 -23.58 -2.57 -24.07
N ASN A 243 -24.28 -1.50 -24.43
CA ASN A 243 -23.68 -0.35 -25.11
C ASN A 243 -23.03 0.59 -24.09
N LEU A 244 -21.71 0.53 -23.98
CA LEU A 244 -20.93 1.39 -23.09
C LEU A 244 -20.87 2.82 -23.67
N LYS A 245 -21.22 3.80 -22.85
CA LYS A 245 -21.01 5.22 -23.20
C LYS A 245 -19.64 5.65 -22.75
N TRP A 246 -18.85 6.15 -23.66
CA TRP A 246 -17.51 6.65 -23.36
C TRP A 246 -17.26 8.01 -24.00
N LYS A 247 -16.29 8.73 -23.46
CA LYS A 247 -15.79 9.98 -24.03
C LYS A 247 -14.29 10.10 -23.76
N TYR A 248 -13.59 10.70 -24.69
CA TYR A 248 -12.23 11.15 -24.47
C TYR A 248 -12.26 12.54 -23.81
N VAL A 249 -11.39 12.76 -22.86
CA VAL A 249 -11.22 14.05 -22.17
C VAL A 249 -9.76 14.39 -22.28
N ASP A 250 -9.46 15.53 -22.94
CA ASP A 250 -8.11 16.07 -23.10
C ASP A 250 -7.54 16.51 -21.75
#